data_a0f6deb6b13fdd0afd972f2b23691193
#
_entry.id   a0f6deb6b13fdd0afd972f2b23691193
#
_cell.length_a   1.000
_cell.length_b   1.000
_cell.length_c   1.000
_cell.angle_alpha   90.00
_cell.angle_beta   90.00
_cell.angle_gamma   90.00
#
_symmetry.space_group_name_H-M   'P 1'
#
loop_
_entity.id
_entity.type
_entity.pdbx_description
1 polymer ?
#
loop_
_entity_poly.entity_id
_entity_poly.type
_entity_poly.pdbx_seq_one_letter_code
_entity_poly.pdbx_strand_id
1 'polypeptide(L)'
;MQAPAFVQPFAREAGNPAGPGVVCLHANASSSSQWRSLIDTLAPEFRVFAPDSYDSGQSPSWPSDRVISLCDEVALIQPLLARAGSPCMLVAHSYGAAIALMAALAHPGRVGALALYEPTLFSLLGTSGPASGDAEGIIEAVAQAADALERGDTDAAARHFIDYWMGVGAWRRTPPARKPAIEASVKNVRRWAHALTTEPTPLAAFGALKMPVLLLTGKQSTRAAHGVVRVLRSALPQVEVTEFEQLGHMGPVTHAEVVNPVIAQFLRRCAARR
;
A
#
# COMPACT_ATOMS: atom_id res chain seq x y z
N MET A 1 34.52 -1.44 -4.18
CA MET A 1 33.12 -1.00 -4.04
C MET A 1 32.58 -1.64 -2.78
N GLN A 2 32.34 -0.86 -1.72
CA GLN A 2 31.63 -1.37 -0.55
C GLN A 2 30.18 -1.67 -0.96
N ALA A 3 29.67 -2.86 -0.61
CA ALA A 3 28.26 -3.16 -0.74
C ALA A 3 27.47 -2.06 -0.01
N PRO A 4 26.37 -1.53 -0.59
CA PRO A 4 25.59 -0.52 0.09
C PRO A 4 25.17 -1.08 1.45
N ALA A 5 25.38 -0.31 2.52
CA ALA A 5 24.94 -0.69 3.85
C ALA A 5 23.44 -1.02 3.77
N PHE A 6 23.06 -2.22 4.20
CA PHE A 6 21.66 -2.66 4.21
C PHE A 6 20.88 -1.67 5.09
N VAL A 7 20.09 -0.83 4.46
CA VAL A 7 19.17 0.05 5.17
C VAL A 7 18.06 -0.83 5.74
N GLN A 8 17.91 -0.80 7.07
CA GLN A 8 16.80 -1.51 7.72
C GLN A 8 15.64 -0.54 7.95
N PRO A 9 14.41 -0.92 7.57
CA PRO A 9 13.26 -0.11 7.91
C PRO A 9 12.98 -0.21 9.41
N PHE A 10 12.41 0.83 9.98
CA PHE A 10 11.70 0.67 11.24
C PHE A 10 10.51 -0.28 11.00
N ALA A 11 10.26 -1.19 11.94
CA ALA A 11 9.10 -2.06 11.89
C ALA A 11 8.49 -2.28 13.28
N ARG A 12 7.17 -2.28 13.36
CA ARG A 12 6.45 -2.83 14.50
C ARG A 12 6.44 -4.35 14.38
N GLU A 13 6.75 -5.01 15.47
CA GLU A 13 6.76 -6.46 15.55
C GLU A 13 5.91 -6.90 16.72
N ALA A 14 5.05 -7.89 16.51
CA ALA A 14 4.21 -8.45 17.54
C ALA A 14 3.78 -9.88 17.22
N GLY A 15 3.25 -10.55 18.20
CA GLY A 15 2.53 -11.79 18.03
C GLY A 15 3.33 -13.05 18.31
N ASN A 16 2.79 -14.19 17.91
CA ASN A 16 3.31 -15.51 18.19
C ASN A 16 4.55 -15.81 17.33
N PRO A 17 5.75 -15.93 17.92
CA PRO A 17 6.97 -16.22 17.15
C PRO A 17 6.95 -17.53 16.36
N ALA A 18 6.14 -18.51 16.78
CA ALA A 18 5.94 -19.78 16.11
C ALA A 18 4.79 -19.75 15.08
N GLY A 19 4.02 -18.66 15.04
CA GLY A 19 2.91 -18.51 14.11
C GLY A 19 3.35 -18.20 12.69
N PRO A 20 2.45 -18.38 11.70
CA PRO A 20 2.71 -17.98 10.31
C PRO A 20 3.04 -16.49 10.23
N GLY A 21 4.04 -16.13 9.41
CA GLY A 21 4.46 -14.73 9.26
C GLY A 21 3.50 -13.91 8.41
N VAL A 22 3.21 -12.69 8.88
CA VAL A 22 2.43 -11.67 8.17
C VAL A 22 3.22 -10.37 8.11
N VAL A 23 3.32 -9.76 6.93
CA VAL A 23 3.92 -8.44 6.75
C VAL A 23 2.85 -7.46 6.30
N CYS A 24 2.67 -6.35 7.03
CA CYS A 24 1.62 -5.36 6.80
C CYS A 24 2.22 -4.06 6.25
N LEU A 25 1.92 -3.69 4.99
CA LEU A 25 2.46 -2.54 4.29
C LEU A 25 1.43 -1.40 4.24
N HIS A 26 1.80 -0.22 4.75
CA HIS A 26 0.90 0.93 4.90
C HIS A 26 0.75 1.75 3.62
N ALA A 27 -0.25 2.64 3.60
CA ALA A 27 -0.48 3.60 2.53
C ALA A 27 0.49 4.79 2.59
N ASN A 28 0.59 5.56 1.50
CA ASN A 28 1.24 6.87 1.50
C ASN A 28 0.62 7.81 2.54
N ALA A 29 1.38 8.80 2.98
CA ALA A 29 0.99 9.73 4.05
C ALA A 29 0.54 9.04 5.35
N SER A 30 1.03 7.82 5.59
CA SER A 30 0.75 6.98 6.75
C SER A 30 2.05 6.37 7.31
N SER A 31 1.93 5.37 8.16
CA SER A 31 3.05 4.61 8.73
C SER A 31 2.57 3.25 9.21
N SER A 32 3.46 2.44 9.73
CA SER A 32 3.16 1.16 10.41
C SER A 32 2.06 1.29 11.48
N SER A 33 1.86 2.50 12.03
CA SER A 33 0.80 2.77 13.01
C SER A 33 -0.61 2.57 12.46
N GLN A 34 -0.79 2.58 11.14
CA GLN A 34 -2.05 2.24 10.49
C GLN A 34 -2.57 0.87 10.91
N TRP A 35 -1.67 -0.08 11.14
CA TRP A 35 -1.99 -1.48 11.36
C TRP A 35 -2.11 -1.90 12.82
N ARG A 36 -2.05 -0.96 13.79
CA ARG A 36 -2.09 -1.31 15.23
C ARG A 36 -3.25 -2.25 15.59
N SER A 37 -4.47 -1.88 15.24
CA SER A 37 -5.66 -2.69 15.54
C SER A 37 -5.65 -4.06 14.83
N LEU A 38 -5.13 -4.13 13.59
CA LEU A 38 -4.97 -5.41 12.91
C LEU A 38 -3.87 -6.26 13.57
N ILE A 39 -2.75 -5.66 13.97
CA ILE A 39 -1.68 -6.32 14.70
C ILE A 39 -2.24 -6.97 15.97
N ASP A 40 -3.00 -6.21 16.78
CA ASP A 40 -3.63 -6.71 18.01
C ASP A 40 -4.57 -7.90 17.72
N THR A 41 -5.31 -7.85 16.61
CA THR A 41 -6.21 -8.92 16.17
C THR A 41 -5.46 -10.19 15.75
N LEU A 42 -4.30 -10.04 15.10
CA LEU A 42 -3.55 -11.15 14.53
C LEU A 42 -2.51 -11.75 15.50
N ALA A 43 -2.02 -10.96 16.45
CA ALA A 43 -0.93 -11.31 17.35
C ALA A 43 -1.11 -12.65 18.11
N PRO A 44 -2.31 -13.08 18.52
CA PRO A 44 -2.48 -14.38 19.17
C PRO A 44 -2.08 -15.58 18.30
N GLU A 45 -2.21 -15.47 16.97
CA GLU A 45 -2.08 -16.59 16.04
C GLU A 45 -0.90 -16.44 15.08
N PHE A 46 -0.51 -15.20 14.74
CA PHE A 46 0.45 -14.88 13.70
C PHE A 46 1.67 -14.15 14.26
N ARG A 47 2.80 -14.27 13.56
CA ARG A 47 3.95 -13.42 13.75
C ARG A 47 3.85 -12.24 12.80
N VAL A 48 3.63 -11.03 13.32
CA VAL A 48 3.28 -9.85 12.53
C VAL A 48 4.43 -8.84 12.50
N PHE A 49 4.73 -8.34 11.30
CA PHE A 49 5.67 -7.27 11.02
C PHE A 49 4.94 -6.15 10.27
N ALA A 50 5.10 -4.92 10.71
CA ALA A 50 4.59 -3.75 9.98
C ALA A 50 5.72 -2.73 9.81
N PRO A 51 6.42 -2.74 8.67
CA PRO A 51 7.46 -1.76 8.37
C PRO A 51 6.88 -0.40 8.02
N ASP A 52 7.68 0.64 8.24
CA ASP A 52 7.53 1.93 7.59
C ASP A 52 8.30 1.92 6.26
N SER A 53 7.71 2.45 5.19
CA SER A 53 8.37 2.70 3.90
C SER A 53 9.41 3.81 4.02
N TYR A 54 10.25 4.01 3.00
CA TYR A 54 11.14 5.15 2.94
C TYR A 54 10.39 6.48 3.15
N ASP A 55 11.04 7.43 3.84
CA ASP A 55 10.50 8.75 4.17
C ASP A 55 9.16 8.72 4.94
N SER A 56 8.84 7.61 5.61
CA SER A 56 7.61 7.43 6.38
C SER A 56 7.92 7.00 7.81
N GLY A 57 7.10 7.45 8.75
CA GLY A 57 7.18 7.05 10.15
C GLY A 57 8.56 7.26 10.77
N GLN A 58 9.23 6.17 11.13
CA GLN A 58 10.57 6.15 11.72
C GLN A 58 11.61 5.51 10.79
N SER A 59 11.25 5.13 9.58
CA SER A 59 12.20 4.64 8.58
C SER A 59 13.06 5.77 8.05
N PRO A 60 14.29 5.47 7.61
CA PRO A 60 15.19 6.47 7.05
C PRO A 60 14.63 7.06 5.75
N SER A 61 15.14 8.24 5.41
CA SER A 61 14.90 8.84 4.11
C SER A 61 15.57 8.05 3.00
N TRP A 62 15.00 8.14 1.80
CA TRP A 62 15.59 7.55 0.61
C TRP A 62 17.00 8.12 0.36
N PRO A 63 18.06 7.28 0.36
CA PRO A 63 19.44 7.74 0.43
C PRO A 63 20.06 8.07 -0.94
N SER A 64 19.27 8.42 -1.95
CA SER A 64 19.75 8.66 -3.31
C SER A 64 19.06 9.85 -3.97
N ASP A 65 19.76 10.55 -4.85
CA ASP A 65 19.20 11.59 -5.71
C ASP A 65 18.32 11.02 -6.84
N ARG A 66 18.47 9.75 -7.14
CA ARG A 66 17.60 9.03 -8.08
C ARG A 66 16.18 8.95 -7.52
N VAL A 67 15.19 9.07 -8.39
CA VAL A 67 13.80 8.87 -8.00
C VAL A 67 13.58 7.42 -7.56
N ILE A 68 12.88 7.23 -6.44
CA ILE A 68 12.57 5.91 -5.88
C ILE A 68 11.65 5.12 -6.83
N SER A 69 11.88 3.81 -6.91
CA SER A 69 11.02 2.85 -7.61
C SER A 69 10.34 1.89 -6.62
N LEU A 70 9.33 1.15 -7.06
CA LEU A 70 8.73 0.10 -6.22
C LEU A 70 9.72 -1.02 -5.89
N CYS A 71 10.70 -1.30 -6.77
CA CYS A 71 11.77 -2.27 -6.49
C CYS A 71 12.65 -1.86 -5.30
N ASP A 72 12.86 -0.55 -5.10
CA ASP A 72 13.63 -0.06 -3.94
C ASP A 72 12.88 -0.30 -2.64
N GLU A 73 11.57 -0.08 -2.63
CA GLU A 73 10.71 -0.39 -1.48
C GLU A 73 10.66 -1.91 -1.22
N VAL A 74 10.63 -2.74 -2.26
CA VAL A 74 10.74 -4.20 -2.12
C VAL A 74 12.08 -4.58 -1.49
N ALA A 75 13.18 -3.96 -1.92
CA ALA A 75 14.50 -4.20 -1.33
C ALA A 75 14.55 -3.79 0.15
N LEU A 76 13.92 -2.68 0.53
CA LEU A 76 13.83 -2.23 1.92
C LEU A 76 13.16 -3.28 2.82
N ILE A 77 12.06 -3.88 2.38
CA ILE A 77 11.30 -4.84 3.19
C ILE A 77 11.84 -6.29 3.11
N GLN A 78 12.78 -6.58 2.19
CA GLN A 78 13.29 -7.93 1.97
C GLN A 78 13.81 -8.63 3.25
N PRO A 79 14.55 -7.96 4.17
CA PRO A 79 14.98 -8.58 5.42
C PRO A 79 13.79 -9.02 6.30
N LEU A 80 12.69 -8.26 6.29
CA LEU A 80 11.49 -8.60 7.05
C LEU A 80 10.72 -9.77 6.41
N LEU A 81 10.66 -9.83 5.08
CA LEU A 81 10.12 -11.00 4.37
C LEU A 81 10.89 -12.29 4.73
N ALA A 82 12.23 -12.19 4.86
CA ALA A 82 13.05 -13.31 5.29
C ALA A 82 12.74 -13.74 6.74
N ARG A 83 12.58 -12.78 7.65
CA ARG A 83 12.25 -13.02 9.07
C ARG A 83 10.82 -13.52 9.28
N ALA A 84 9.90 -13.15 8.40
CA ALA A 84 8.52 -13.64 8.42
C ALA A 84 8.40 -15.11 8.01
N GLY A 85 9.47 -15.68 7.45
CA GLY A 85 9.49 -17.06 6.99
C GLY A 85 9.03 -17.21 5.54
N SER A 86 8.95 -18.48 5.07
CA SER A 86 8.54 -18.79 3.69
C SER A 86 7.68 -20.06 3.68
N PRO A 87 6.45 -19.96 3.12
CA PRO A 87 5.82 -18.76 2.60
C PRO A 87 5.25 -17.85 3.72
N CYS A 88 5.37 -16.53 3.61
CA CYS A 88 4.67 -15.53 4.45
C CYS A 88 3.41 -15.01 3.77
N MET A 89 2.63 -14.20 4.47
CA MET A 89 1.43 -13.54 3.93
C MET A 89 1.63 -12.02 3.97
N LEU A 90 1.12 -11.32 2.95
CA LEU A 90 1.18 -9.86 2.91
C LEU A 90 -0.22 -9.27 3.06
N VAL A 91 -0.34 -8.28 3.93
CA VAL A 91 -1.50 -7.39 4.03
C VAL A 91 -1.04 -6.01 3.62
N ALA A 92 -1.78 -5.34 2.74
CA ALA A 92 -1.29 -4.08 2.24
C ALA A 92 -2.40 -3.13 1.81
N HIS A 93 -2.13 -1.83 1.91
CA HIS A 93 -3.05 -0.77 1.53
C HIS A 93 -2.39 0.21 0.57
N SER A 94 -3.10 0.54 -0.53
CA SER A 94 -2.72 1.62 -1.44
C SER A 94 -1.30 1.46 -2.01
N TYR A 95 -0.37 2.36 -1.73
CA TYR A 95 1.05 2.28 -2.10
C TYR A 95 1.70 0.98 -1.61
N GLY A 96 1.46 0.63 -0.34
CA GLY A 96 1.93 -0.64 0.21
C GLY A 96 1.41 -1.85 -0.57
N ALA A 97 0.20 -1.78 -1.14
CA ALA A 97 -0.35 -2.86 -1.95
C ALA A 97 0.34 -2.97 -3.33
N ALA A 98 0.79 -1.85 -3.91
CA ALA A 98 1.67 -1.89 -5.08
C ALA A 98 3.01 -2.56 -4.74
N ILE A 99 3.64 -2.19 -3.61
CA ILE A 99 4.87 -2.84 -3.11
C ILE A 99 4.65 -4.34 -2.90
N ALA A 100 3.53 -4.75 -2.28
CA ALA A 100 3.21 -6.16 -2.04
C ALA A 100 3.09 -6.98 -3.32
N LEU A 101 2.47 -6.42 -4.35
CA LEU A 101 2.36 -7.04 -5.68
C LEU A 101 3.75 -7.23 -6.30
N MET A 102 4.60 -6.20 -6.26
CA MET A 102 5.96 -6.29 -6.78
C MET A 102 6.82 -7.27 -5.99
N ALA A 103 6.69 -7.30 -4.64
CA ALA A 103 7.39 -8.26 -3.80
C ALA A 103 7.00 -9.71 -4.12
N ALA A 104 5.71 -9.96 -4.39
CA ALA A 104 5.23 -11.29 -4.75
C ALA A 104 5.75 -11.75 -6.12
N LEU A 105 5.89 -10.85 -7.10
CA LEU A 105 6.49 -11.13 -8.40
C LEU A 105 8.01 -11.35 -8.30
N ALA A 106 8.70 -10.53 -7.50
CA ALA A 106 10.15 -10.61 -7.37
C ALA A 106 10.62 -11.84 -6.58
N HIS A 107 9.76 -12.40 -5.72
CA HIS A 107 10.10 -13.54 -4.84
C HIS A 107 9.10 -14.68 -4.97
N PRO A 108 9.08 -15.40 -6.12
CA PRO A 108 8.19 -16.54 -6.33
C PRO A 108 8.30 -17.59 -5.22
N GLY A 109 7.17 -18.08 -4.71
CA GLY A 109 7.10 -19.07 -3.63
C GLY A 109 7.32 -18.52 -2.21
N ARG A 110 7.81 -17.29 -2.04
CA ARG A 110 7.97 -16.67 -0.72
C ARG A 110 6.66 -16.11 -0.16
N VAL A 111 5.79 -15.62 -1.04
CA VAL A 111 4.49 -15.07 -0.65
C VAL A 111 3.42 -16.12 -0.88
N GLY A 112 2.71 -16.50 0.19
CA GLY A 112 1.69 -17.54 0.18
C GLY A 112 0.25 -17.03 0.15
N ALA A 113 0.02 -15.74 0.42
CA ALA A 113 -1.27 -15.07 0.26
C ALA A 113 -1.10 -13.55 0.25
N LEU A 114 -2.02 -12.85 -0.44
CA LEU A 114 -2.08 -11.39 -0.50
C LEU A 114 -3.48 -10.90 -0.06
N ALA A 115 -3.55 -9.98 0.89
CA ALA A 115 -4.76 -9.21 1.21
C ALA A 115 -4.50 -7.73 0.90
N LEU A 116 -5.11 -7.20 -0.15
CA LEU A 116 -4.78 -5.91 -0.74
C LEU A 116 -6.01 -4.99 -0.73
N TYR A 117 -5.93 -3.89 0.00
CA TYR A 117 -6.96 -2.86 -0.06
C TYR A 117 -6.54 -1.78 -1.06
N GLU A 118 -7.28 -1.70 -2.17
CA GLU A 118 -7.12 -0.71 -3.25
C GLU A 118 -5.67 -0.44 -3.66
N PRO A 119 -5.00 -1.40 -4.30
CA PRO A 119 -3.68 -1.15 -4.87
C PRO A 119 -3.67 0.06 -5.80
N THR A 120 -2.62 0.90 -5.71
CA THR A 120 -2.51 2.13 -6.50
C THR A 120 -1.50 2.04 -7.65
N LEU A 121 -1.33 0.88 -8.24
CA LEU A 121 -0.41 0.65 -9.36
C LEU A 121 -0.98 1.25 -10.66
N PHE A 122 -0.90 2.58 -10.78
CA PHE A 122 -1.55 3.36 -11.84
C PHE A 122 -0.97 3.14 -13.24
N SER A 123 0.27 2.65 -13.35
CA SER A 123 0.84 2.24 -14.64
C SER A 123 -0.02 1.19 -15.37
N LEU A 124 -0.83 0.41 -14.64
CA LEU A 124 -1.74 -0.57 -15.21
C LEU A 124 -2.98 0.02 -15.89
N LEU A 125 -3.29 1.29 -15.63
CA LEU A 125 -4.48 1.93 -16.22
C LEU A 125 -4.28 2.29 -17.70
N GLY A 126 -3.02 2.49 -18.12
CA GLY A 126 -2.67 2.74 -19.51
C GLY A 126 -3.26 4.04 -20.08
N THR A 127 -2.94 4.31 -21.34
CA THR A 127 -3.46 5.45 -22.11
C THR A 127 -4.56 5.02 -23.09
N SER A 128 -4.83 3.73 -23.21
CA SER A 128 -5.83 3.16 -24.13
C SER A 128 -6.54 1.96 -23.47
N GLY A 129 -7.76 1.70 -23.90
CA GLY A 129 -8.59 0.61 -23.38
C GLY A 129 -9.61 1.04 -22.31
N PRO A 130 -10.31 0.08 -21.68
CA PRO A 130 -11.45 0.36 -20.79
C PRO A 130 -11.11 1.13 -19.50
N ALA A 131 -9.83 1.20 -19.12
CA ALA A 131 -9.35 1.91 -17.94
C ALA A 131 -8.65 3.24 -18.30
N SER A 132 -8.57 3.59 -19.58
CA SER A 132 -8.01 4.88 -19.99
C SER A 132 -8.85 6.03 -19.43
N GLY A 133 -8.18 7.07 -18.91
CA GLY A 133 -8.83 8.18 -18.23
C GLY A 133 -9.16 7.97 -16.74
N ASP A 134 -9.07 6.74 -16.20
CA ASP A 134 -9.32 6.52 -14.77
C ASP A 134 -8.24 7.14 -13.89
N ALA A 135 -7.00 7.32 -14.40
CA ALA A 135 -5.91 7.95 -13.67
C ALA A 135 -5.93 9.48 -13.70
N GLU A 136 -6.75 10.13 -14.53
CA GLU A 136 -6.74 11.60 -14.73
C GLU A 136 -6.86 12.37 -13.39
N GLY A 137 -7.80 11.98 -12.54
CA GLY A 137 -8.02 12.69 -11.28
C GLY A 137 -6.86 12.60 -10.31
N ILE A 138 -6.15 11.47 -10.24
CA ILE A 138 -4.95 11.37 -9.38
C ILE A 138 -3.76 12.12 -9.99
N ILE A 139 -3.61 12.10 -11.30
CA ILE A 139 -2.57 12.87 -11.99
C ILE A 139 -2.76 14.36 -11.72
N GLU A 140 -3.99 14.88 -11.85
CA GLU A 140 -4.32 16.25 -11.53
C GLU A 140 -4.06 16.59 -10.06
N ALA A 141 -4.54 15.78 -9.13
CA ALA A 141 -4.33 16.01 -7.69
C ALA A 141 -2.84 16.05 -7.31
N VAL A 142 -2.03 15.17 -7.91
CA VAL A 142 -0.56 15.16 -7.73
C VAL A 142 0.07 16.41 -8.32
N ALA A 143 -0.35 16.86 -9.50
CA ALA A 143 0.17 18.08 -10.13
C ALA A 143 -0.13 19.30 -9.26
N GLN A 144 -1.38 19.45 -8.81
CA GLN A 144 -1.80 20.55 -7.93
C GLN A 144 -1.05 20.54 -6.59
N ALA A 145 -0.85 19.36 -5.98
CA ALA A 145 -0.08 19.24 -4.75
C ALA A 145 1.41 19.58 -4.97
N ALA A 146 1.98 19.16 -6.09
CA ALA A 146 3.36 19.46 -6.46
C ALA A 146 3.59 20.95 -6.70
N ASP A 147 2.67 21.63 -7.41
CA ASP A 147 2.72 23.06 -7.64
C ASP A 147 2.58 23.87 -6.34
N ALA A 148 1.75 23.40 -5.41
CA ALA A 148 1.64 24.00 -4.07
C ALA A 148 2.97 23.88 -3.30
N LEU A 149 3.64 22.72 -3.35
CA LEU A 149 4.95 22.53 -2.73
C LEU A 149 6.03 23.45 -3.32
N GLU A 150 6.03 23.68 -4.63
CA GLU A 150 6.97 24.63 -5.28
C GLU A 150 6.78 26.06 -4.79
N ARG A 151 5.56 26.44 -4.42
CA ARG A 151 5.26 27.73 -3.80
C ARG A 151 5.50 27.76 -2.28
N GLY A 152 5.94 26.64 -1.68
CA GLY A 152 6.13 26.51 -0.23
C GLY A 152 4.84 26.31 0.57
N ASP A 153 3.70 26.08 -0.10
CA ASP A 153 2.38 25.92 0.53
C ASP A 153 2.09 24.43 0.80
N THR A 154 2.61 23.94 1.93
CA THR A 154 2.43 22.54 2.33
C THR A 154 1.01 22.21 2.77
N ASP A 155 0.25 23.18 3.31
CA ASP A 155 -1.18 22.99 3.65
C ASP A 155 -2.02 22.77 2.38
N ALA A 156 -1.82 23.60 1.36
CA ALA A 156 -2.52 23.41 0.08
C ALA A 156 -2.13 22.06 -0.58
N ALA A 157 -0.85 21.67 -0.53
CA ALA A 157 -0.41 20.38 -1.06
C ALA A 157 -1.10 19.22 -0.36
N ALA A 158 -1.14 19.24 0.97
CA ALA A 158 -1.86 18.23 1.77
C ALA A 158 -3.36 18.24 1.46
N ARG A 159 -3.97 19.40 1.30
CA ARG A 159 -5.38 19.55 0.93
C ARG A 159 -5.68 18.88 -0.41
N HIS A 160 -4.92 19.18 -1.47
CA HIS A 160 -5.15 18.60 -2.80
C HIS A 160 -5.07 17.06 -2.75
N PHE A 161 -4.06 16.52 -2.06
CA PHE A 161 -3.86 15.09 -1.95
C PHE A 161 -4.91 14.40 -1.08
N ILE A 162 -5.22 14.92 0.11
CA ILE A 162 -6.16 14.32 1.05
C ILE A 162 -7.61 14.45 0.56
N ASP A 163 -7.99 15.60 0.02
CA ASP A 163 -9.34 15.82 -0.51
C ASP A 163 -9.62 14.94 -1.72
N TYR A 164 -8.62 14.63 -2.54
CA TYR A 164 -8.77 13.65 -3.62
C TYR A 164 -9.17 12.25 -3.11
N TRP A 165 -8.51 11.77 -2.07
CA TRP A 165 -8.75 10.42 -1.54
C TRP A 165 -9.95 10.30 -0.63
N MET A 166 -10.30 11.35 0.07
CA MET A 166 -11.30 11.32 1.15
C MET A 166 -12.50 12.24 0.91
N GLY A 167 -12.56 12.88 -0.26
CA GLY A 167 -13.60 13.82 -0.63
C GLY A 167 -13.32 15.25 -0.18
N VAL A 168 -13.90 16.20 -0.92
CA VAL A 168 -13.71 17.64 -0.72
C VAL A 168 -13.94 18.06 0.74
N GLY A 169 -13.00 18.83 1.26
CA GLY A 169 -13.01 19.33 2.65
C GLY A 169 -12.54 18.33 3.69
N ALA A 170 -12.08 17.13 3.31
CA ALA A 170 -11.53 16.16 4.25
C ALA A 170 -10.29 16.69 4.97
N TRP A 171 -9.40 17.39 4.27
CA TRP A 171 -8.25 18.05 4.88
C TRP A 171 -8.64 19.04 5.97
N ARG A 172 -9.65 19.86 5.71
CA ARG A 172 -10.16 20.84 6.70
C ARG A 172 -10.67 20.14 7.97
N ARG A 173 -11.31 18.97 7.82
CA ARG A 173 -11.84 18.16 8.95
C ARG A 173 -10.77 17.31 9.64
N THR A 174 -9.58 17.20 9.06
CA THR A 174 -8.48 16.44 9.67
C THR A 174 -8.09 17.04 11.02
N PRO A 175 -8.01 16.24 12.10
CA PRO A 175 -7.62 16.72 13.40
C PRO A 175 -6.26 17.45 13.37
N PRO A 176 -6.13 18.62 14.03
CA PRO A 176 -4.89 19.41 13.99
C PRO A 176 -3.64 18.63 14.37
N ALA A 177 -3.75 17.73 15.37
CA ALA A 177 -2.63 16.90 15.82
C ALA A 177 -2.10 15.92 14.75
N ARG A 178 -2.89 15.60 13.70
CA ARG A 178 -2.48 14.69 12.61
C ARG A 178 -1.88 15.43 11.42
N LYS A 179 -2.17 16.71 11.26
CA LYS A 179 -1.77 17.50 10.09
C LYS A 179 -0.26 17.56 9.88
N PRO A 180 0.59 17.84 10.89
CA PRO A 180 2.04 17.98 10.68
C PRO A 180 2.68 16.73 10.07
N ALA A 181 2.27 15.53 10.50
CA ALA A 181 2.81 14.29 9.96
C ALA A 181 2.40 14.06 8.50
N ILE A 182 1.16 14.43 8.13
CA ILE A 182 0.65 14.34 6.77
C ILE A 182 1.37 15.35 5.86
N GLU A 183 1.52 16.60 6.28
CA GLU A 183 2.24 17.64 5.56
C GLU A 183 3.71 17.26 5.30
N ALA A 184 4.36 16.68 6.30
CA ALA A 184 5.73 16.17 6.15
C ALA A 184 5.81 15.07 5.09
N SER A 185 4.84 14.15 5.07
CA SER A 185 4.79 13.04 4.11
C SER A 185 4.45 13.49 2.69
N VAL A 186 3.51 14.42 2.52
CA VAL A 186 3.04 14.87 1.19
C VAL A 186 4.16 15.53 0.37
N LYS A 187 5.26 15.97 1.01
CA LYS A 187 6.47 16.41 0.29
C LYS A 187 7.01 15.36 -0.68
N ASN A 188 6.69 14.10 -0.48
CA ASN A 188 7.09 12.97 -1.33
C ASN A 188 6.08 12.65 -2.45
N VAL A 189 5.02 13.45 -2.62
CA VAL A 189 3.92 13.14 -3.55
C VAL A 189 4.38 12.85 -4.97
N ARG A 190 5.37 13.61 -5.49
CA ARG A 190 5.94 13.39 -6.83
C ARG A 190 6.68 12.05 -6.93
N ARG A 191 7.41 11.67 -5.89
CA ARG A 191 8.16 10.39 -5.86
C ARG A 191 7.20 9.20 -5.87
N TRP A 192 6.15 9.25 -5.04
CA TRP A 192 5.13 8.21 -5.01
C TRP A 192 4.40 8.08 -6.34
N ALA A 193 3.97 9.23 -6.91
CA ALA A 193 3.31 9.24 -8.19
C ALA A 193 4.20 8.66 -9.29
N HIS A 194 5.48 9.05 -9.34
CA HIS A 194 6.43 8.50 -10.29
C HIS A 194 6.52 6.98 -10.16
N ALA A 195 6.79 6.46 -8.97
CA ALA A 195 6.91 5.02 -8.75
C ALA A 195 5.66 4.23 -9.18
N LEU A 196 4.46 4.81 -8.99
CA LEU A 196 3.19 4.16 -9.31
C LEU A 196 2.78 4.29 -10.78
N THR A 197 3.21 5.35 -11.47
CA THR A 197 2.81 5.61 -12.86
C THR A 197 3.81 5.10 -13.88
N THR A 198 5.08 4.91 -13.48
CA THR A 198 6.17 4.49 -14.38
C THR A 198 6.63 3.05 -14.16
N GLU A 199 6.00 2.31 -13.25
CA GLU A 199 6.31 0.89 -13.05
C GLU A 199 6.11 0.11 -14.36
N PRO A 200 7.15 -0.54 -14.90
CA PRO A 200 7.08 -1.12 -16.25
C PRO A 200 6.43 -2.49 -16.32
N THR A 201 6.09 -3.09 -15.17
CA THR A 201 5.53 -4.44 -15.10
C THR A 201 4.18 -4.52 -15.83
N PRO A 202 4.07 -5.34 -16.90
CA PRO A 202 2.82 -5.44 -17.65
C PRO A 202 1.76 -6.21 -16.87
N LEU A 203 0.47 -5.90 -17.11
CA LEU A 203 -0.66 -6.56 -16.46
C LEU A 203 -0.60 -8.10 -16.54
N ALA A 204 -0.16 -8.64 -17.67
CA ALA A 204 -0.04 -10.09 -17.88
C ALA A 204 0.91 -10.78 -16.87
N ALA A 205 1.91 -10.07 -16.33
CA ALA A 205 2.85 -10.63 -15.36
C ALA A 205 2.15 -11.10 -14.08
N PHE A 206 1.06 -10.45 -13.67
CA PHE A 206 0.29 -10.81 -12.47
C PHE A 206 -0.42 -12.16 -12.61
N GLY A 207 -0.58 -12.68 -13.83
CA GLY A 207 -1.02 -14.04 -14.09
C GLY A 207 -0.08 -15.13 -13.53
N ALA A 208 1.16 -14.79 -13.16
CA ALA A 208 2.09 -15.70 -12.49
C ALA A 208 1.81 -15.87 -10.97
N LEU A 209 1.03 -14.96 -10.36
CA LEU A 209 0.70 -15.00 -8.94
C LEU A 209 -0.38 -16.07 -8.67
N LYS A 210 0.06 -17.28 -8.34
CA LYS A 210 -0.83 -18.45 -8.16
C LYS A 210 -1.34 -18.62 -6.71
N MET A 211 -0.88 -17.79 -5.76
CA MET A 211 -1.38 -17.81 -4.40
C MET A 211 -2.78 -17.17 -4.30
N PRO A 212 -3.57 -17.45 -3.25
CA PRO A 212 -4.81 -16.75 -2.96
C PRO A 212 -4.60 -15.25 -2.81
N VAL A 213 -5.46 -14.46 -3.46
CA VAL A 213 -5.46 -12.99 -3.36
C VAL A 213 -6.85 -12.52 -2.95
N LEU A 214 -6.91 -11.72 -1.89
CA LEU A 214 -8.09 -10.95 -1.50
C LEU A 214 -7.89 -9.50 -1.95
N LEU A 215 -8.72 -9.03 -2.88
CA LEU A 215 -8.84 -7.62 -3.22
C LEU A 215 -9.99 -7.01 -2.44
N LEU A 216 -9.70 -5.92 -1.73
CA LEU A 216 -10.67 -5.17 -0.94
C LEU A 216 -10.82 -3.78 -1.56
N THR A 217 -12.06 -3.29 -1.66
CA THR A 217 -12.35 -1.95 -2.19
C THR A 217 -13.58 -1.35 -1.53
N GLY A 218 -13.63 -0.02 -1.46
CA GLY A 218 -14.80 0.72 -1.00
C GLY A 218 -15.57 1.33 -2.18
N LYS A 219 -16.90 1.22 -2.19
CA LYS A 219 -17.73 1.82 -3.26
C LYS A 219 -17.62 3.34 -3.36
N GLN A 220 -17.25 4.00 -2.25
CA GLN A 220 -17.09 5.45 -2.21
C GLN A 220 -15.64 5.90 -2.53
N SER A 221 -14.85 5.04 -3.17
CA SER A 221 -13.49 5.34 -3.55
C SER A 221 -13.38 6.05 -4.90
N THR A 222 -12.15 6.34 -5.32
CA THR A 222 -11.86 7.08 -6.55
C THR A 222 -11.90 6.17 -7.79
N ARG A 223 -12.12 6.77 -8.96
CA ARG A 223 -12.08 6.04 -10.24
C ARG A 223 -10.75 5.33 -10.45
N ALA A 224 -9.63 5.96 -10.07
CA ALA A 224 -8.30 5.37 -10.21
C ALA A 224 -8.16 4.09 -9.37
N ALA A 225 -8.61 4.10 -8.11
CA ALA A 225 -8.58 2.91 -7.25
C ALA A 225 -9.44 1.78 -7.82
N HIS A 226 -10.68 2.08 -8.23
CA HIS A 226 -11.57 1.10 -8.86
C HIS A 226 -11.00 0.56 -10.18
N GLY A 227 -10.35 1.43 -10.98
CA GLY A 227 -9.69 1.05 -12.23
C GLY A 227 -8.62 -0.01 -12.00
N VAL A 228 -7.71 0.23 -11.03
CA VAL A 228 -6.65 -0.73 -10.70
C VAL A 228 -7.21 -2.06 -10.18
N VAL A 229 -8.20 -2.01 -9.27
CA VAL A 229 -8.86 -3.23 -8.77
C VAL A 229 -9.50 -4.03 -9.92
N ARG A 230 -10.17 -3.35 -10.85
CA ARG A 230 -10.81 -3.98 -12.01
C ARG A 230 -9.81 -4.69 -12.92
N VAL A 231 -8.68 -4.03 -13.26
CA VAL A 231 -7.68 -4.64 -14.14
C VAL A 231 -6.94 -5.78 -13.46
N LEU A 232 -6.58 -5.64 -12.18
CA LEU A 232 -5.95 -6.71 -11.41
C LEU A 232 -6.86 -7.93 -11.25
N ARG A 233 -8.17 -7.72 -11.01
CA ARG A 233 -9.14 -8.80 -10.94
C ARG A 233 -9.15 -9.64 -12.22
N SER A 234 -8.96 -9.04 -13.39
CA SER A 234 -8.94 -9.77 -14.66
C SER A 234 -7.65 -10.57 -14.89
N ALA A 235 -6.55 -10.23 -14.22
CA ALA A 235 -5.25 -10.85 -14.42
C ALA A 235 -4.87 -11.88 -13.36
N LEU A 236 -5.39 -11.74 -12.14
CA LEU A 236 -5.05 -12.61 -11.01
C LEU A 236 -5.83 -13.93 -11.06
N PRO A 237 -5.16 -15.11 -11.05
CA PRO A 237 -5.81 -16.41 -11.24
C PRO A 237 -6.70 -16.86 -10.08
N GLN A 238 -6.31 -16.51 -8.84
CA GLN A 238 -7.01 -16.93 -7.61
C GLN A 238 -7.37 -15.69 -6.78
N VAL A 239 -8.31 -14.90 -7.28
CA VAL A 239 -8.73 -13.65 -6.65
C VAL A 239 -10.16 -13.73 -6.14
N GLU A 240 -10.37 -13.38 -4.88
CA GLU A 240 -11.66 -13.02 -4.32
C GLU A 240 -11.72 -11.50 -4.10
N VAL A 241 -12.89 -10.90 -4.32
CA VAL A 241 -13.10 -9.45 -4.18
C VAL A 241 -14.15 -9.21 -3.12
N THR A 242 -13.85 -8.35 -2.16
CA THR A 242 -14.81 -7.83 -1.19
C THR A 242 -14.97 -6.33 -1.38
N GLU A 243 -16.20 -5.90 -1.61
CA GLU A 243 -16.56 -4.49 -1.77
C GLU A 243 -17.35 -4.00 -0.56
N PHE A 244 -16.96 -2.87 0.00
CA PHE A 244 -17.61 -2.25 1.15
C PHE A 244 -18.48 -1.07 0.70
N GLU A 245 -19.79 -1.14 0.94
CA GLU A 245 -20.78 -0.17 0.48
C GLU A 245 -20.50 1.27 0.95
N GLN A 246 -20.08 1.43 2.21
CA GLN A 246 -19.97 2.72 2.88
C GLN A 246 -18.53 3.23 3.02
N LEU A 247 -17.53 2.50 2.49
CA LEU A 247 -16.13 2.86 2.63
C LEU A 247 -15.57 3.48 1.36
N GLY A 248 -14.55 4.33 1.54
CA GLY A 248 -13.70 4.85 0.48
C GLY A 248 -12.27 4.33 0.64
N HIS A 249 -11.33 5.02 -0.03
CA HIS A 249 -9.92 4.62 -0.07
C HIS A 249 -9.28 4.40 1.29
N MET A 250 -9.61 5.23 2.27
CA MET A 250 -9.02 5.15 3.61
C MET A 250 -9.75 4.19 4.57
N GLY A 251 -10.58 3.28 4.06
CA GLY A 251 -11.33 2.28 4.85
C GLY A 251 -10.49 1.57 5.93
N PRO A 252 -9.28 1.06 5.64
CA PRO A 252 -8.44 0.41 6.65
C PRO A 252 -8.01 1.32 7.82
N VAL A 253 -8.06 2.65 7.63
CA VAL A 253 -7.70 3.65 8.64
C VAL A 253 -8.91 4.19 9.39
N THR A 254 -10.00 4.43 8.66
CA THR A 254 -11.20 5.09 9.20
C THR A 254 -12.22 4.11 9.78
N HIS A 255 -12.22 2.87 9.31
CA HIS A 255 -13.17 1.81 9.68
C HIS A 255 -12.45 0.46 9.84
N ALA A 256 -11.36 0.48 10.61
CA ALA A 256 -10.55 -0.71 10.86
C ALA A 256 -11.38 -1.86 11.46
N GLU A 257 -12.39 -1.54 12.26
CA GLU A 257 -13.34 -2.50 12.86
C GLU A 257 -14.19 -3.25 11.82
N VAL A 258 -14.36 -2.70 10.62
CA VAL A 258 -15.08 -3.34 9.50
C VAL A 258 -14.11 -4.13 8.61
N VAL A 259 -12.95 -3.56 8.31
CA VAL A 259 -11.99 -4.13 7.35
C VAL A 259 -11.16 -5.25 7.96
N ASN A 260 -10.67 -5.08 9.20
CA ASN A 260 -9.75 -6.02 9.84
C ASN A 260 -10.33 -7.44 10.03
N PRO A 261 -11.60 -7.63 10.40
CA PRO A 261 -12.18 -8.98 10.49
C PRO A 261 -12.15 -9.74 9.18
N VAL A 262 -12.39 -9.06 8.05
CA VAL A 262 -12.37 -9.68 6.71
C VAL A 262 -10.94 -10.13 6.36
N ILE A 263 -9.94 -9.26 6.61
CA ILE A 263 -8.52 -9.60 6.42
C ILE A 263 -8.13 -10.80 7.31
N ALA A 264 -8.43 -10.73 8.60
CA ALA A 264 -8.07 -11.79 9.56
C ALA A 264 -8.68 -13.14 9.19
N GLN A 265 -9.96 -13.17 8.78
CA GLN A 265 -10.64 -14.37 8.33
C GLN A 265 -9.96 -14.97 7.10
N PHE A 266 -9.60 -14.14 6.11
CA PHE A 266 -8.87 -14.58 4.92
C PHE A 266 -7.52 -15.21 5.29
N LEU A 267 -6.73 -14.55 6.13
CA LEU A 267 -5.42 -15.05 6.55
C LEU A 267 -5.54 -16.39 7.29
N ARG A 268 -6.54 -16.56 8.18
CA ARG A 268 -6.81 -17.83 8.87
C ARG A 268 -7.13 -18.94 7.89
N ARG A 269 -7.99 -18.68 6.88
CA ARG A 269 -8.27 -19.67 5.83
C ARG A 269 -7.03 -20.09 5.05
N CYS A 270 -6.15 -19.11 4.75
CA CYS A 270 -4.89 -19.39 4.04
C CYS A 270 -3.88 -20.15 4.91
N ALA A 271 -3.79 -19.85 6.21
CA ALA A 271 -2.92 -20.55 7.15
C ALA A 271 -3.35 -22.01 7.36
N ALA A 272 -4.65 -22.30 7.44
CA ALA A 272 -5.19 -23.65 7.63
C ALA A 272 -5.00 -24.58 6.42
N ARG A 273 -4.62 -24.05 5.25
CA ARG A 273 -4.37 -24.83 4.02
C ARG A 273 -2.90 -25.22 3.85
N ARG A 274 -2.04 -24.83 4.77
CA ARG A 274 -0.61 -25.13 4.79
C ARG A 274 -0.32 -26.36 5.65
#